data_9c547e56f97940cc5044cc741f1cf004
#
_entry.id   9c547e56f97940cc5044cc741f1cf004
#
_cell.length_a   1.000
_cell.length_b   1.000
_cell.length_c   1.000
_cell.angle_alpha   90.00
_cell.angle_beta   90.00
_cell.angle_gamma   90.00
#
_symmetry.space_group_name_H-M   'P 1'
#
loop_
_entity.id
_entity.type
_entity.pdbx_description
1 polymer ?
#
loop_
_entity_poly.entity_id
_entity_poly.type
_entity_poly.pdbx_seq_one_letter_code
_entity_poly.pdbx_strand_id
1 'polypeptide(L)'
;MEQWKEYKLSDILSIVSGFAYKGEYLGKGESLLLGMGCVSYSELFLEKGMRPYAGEFPERYSVEAGDIVLATRQQSDNLPILGMPAIVPQKFKGKKMVFGANLYKVVPKSPEFPIDYIYWLLKTPAYIRHIRSCQTGTTVRMITKANIEDYAFMCPCK
;
A
#
# COMPACT_ATOMS: atom_id res chain seq x y z
N MET A 1 3.23 34.85 1.67
CA MET A 1 1.95 34.12 1.46
C MET A 1 2.23 32.77 0.80
N GLU A 2 1.79 31.71 1.44
CA GLU A 2 1.95 30.38 0.86
C GLU A 2 0.99 30.21 -0.30
N GLN A 3 1.48 29.66 -1.39
CA GLN A 3 0.65 29.28 -2.51
C GLN A 3 0.42 27.77 -2.49
N TRP A 4 -0.82 27.38 -2.71
CA TRP A 4 -1.17 25.96 -2.82
C TRP A 4 -1.10 25.54 -4.27
N LYS A 5 -0.50 24.38 -4.50
CA LYS A 5 -0.36 23.81 -5.83
C LYS A 5 -1.08 22.48 -5.85
N GLU A 6 -1.77 22.20 -6.94
CA GLU A 6 -2.44 20.91 -7.14
C GLU A 6 -1.44 19.87 -7.65
N TYR A 7 -1.44 18.72 -7.01
CA TYR A 7 -0.66 17.56 -7.44
C TYR A 7 -1.58 16.37 -7.60
N LYS A 8 -1.19 15.43 -8.46
CA LYS A 8 -1.75 14.09 -8.47
C LYS A 8 -0.76 13.17 -7.78
N LEU A 9 -1.25 12.05 -7.23
CA LEU A 9 -0.34 11.08 -6.60
C LEU A 9 0.73 10.61 -7.58
N SER A 10 0.39 10.48 -8.86
CA SER A 10 1.37 10.11 -9.91
C SER A 10 2.54 11.08 -10.01
N ASP A 11 2.39 12.33 -9.56
CA ASP A 11 3.47 13.31 -9.57
C ASP A 11 4.52 13.05 -8.50
N ILE A 12 4.13 12.41 -7.40
CA ILE A 12 5.00 12.25 -6.23
C ILE A 12 5.38 10.81 -5.93
N LEU A 13 4.69 9.82 -6.52
CA LEU A 13 4.96 8.41 -6.27
C LEU A 13 4.56 7.55 -7.46
N SER A 14 5.07 6.32 -7.44
CA SER A 14 4.65 5.26 -8.36
C SER A 14 4.03 4.12 -7.58
N ILE A 15 3.12 3.40 -8.22
CA ILE A 15 2.44 2.24 -7.61
C ILE A 15 2.93 0.98 -8.32
N VAL A 16 3.39 0.00 -7.54
CA VAL A 16 3.90 -1.27 -8.05
C VAL A 16 2.96 -2.40 -7.64
N SER A 17 2.55 -3.21 -8.61
CA SER A 17 1.70 -4.39 -8.37
C SER A 17 2.45 -5.46 -7.59
N GLY A 18 1.72 -6.24 -6.78
CA GLY A 18 2.30 -7.28 -5.96
C GLY A 18 2.57 -8.58 -6.71
N PHE A 19 3.23 -9.50 -6.01
CA PHE A 19 3.72 -10.75 -6.56
C PHE A 19 2.63 -11.82 -6.54
N ALA A 20 2.44 -12.50 -7.67
CA ALA A 20 1.56 -13.66 -7.75
C ALA A 20 2.32 -14.88 -7.20
N TYR A 21 2.27 -15.05 -5.90
CA TYR A 21 3.01 -16.10 -5.20
C TYR A 21 2.36 -17.47 -5.39
N LYS A 22 3.15 -18.52 -5.16
CA LYS A 22 2.66 -19.90 -5.23
C LYS A 22 2.32 -20.38 -3.83
N GLY A 23 1.08 -20.86 -3.66
CA GLY A 23 0.59 -21.31 -2.35
C GLY A 23 1.39 -22.48 -1.75
N GLU A 24 2.04 -23.30 -2.60
CA GLU A 24 2.84 -24.42 -2.14
C GLU A 24 4.03 -24.00 -1.27
N TYR A 25 4.51 -22.78 -1.41
CA TYR A 25 5.62 -22.25 -0.62
C TYR A 25 5.17 -21.46 0.59
N LEU A 26 3.88 -21.28 0.75
CA LEU A 26 3.34 -20.45 1.83
C LEU A 26 3.29 -21.24 3.14
N GLY A 27 3.59 -20.57 4.24
CA GLY A 27 3.56 -21.16 5.58
C GLY A 27 4.89 -21.77 6.03
N LYS A 28 5.94 -21.66 5.21
CA LYS A 28 7.27 -22.19 5.53
C LYS A 28 8.33 -21.29 4.90
N GLY A 29 9.58 -21.42 5.35
CA GLY A 29 10.70 -20.67 4.81
C GLY A 29 11.10 -19.48 5.66
N GLU A 30 12.14 -18.78 5.24
CA GLU A 30 12.72 -17.67 6.00
C GLU A 30 12.23 -16.30 5.56
N SER A 31 11.71 -16.19 4.32
CA SER A 31 11.13 -14.93 3.85
C SER A 31 9.73 -14.74 4.40
N LEU A 32 9.26 -13.49 4.41
CA LEU A 32 7.93 -13.16 4.87
C LEU A 32 7.12 -12.61 3.71
N LEU A 33 5.89 -13.12 3.55
CA LEU A 33 4.95 -12.63 2.56
C LEU A 33 3.90 -11.76 3.25
N LEU A 34 3.73 -10.54 2.74
CA LEU A 34 2.72 -9.61 3.22
C LEU A 34 1.44 -9.79 2.40
N GLY A 35 0.30 -9.96 3.08
CA GLY A 35 -1.02 -10.01 2.46
C GLY A 35 -1.89 -8.86 2.94
N MET A 36 -3.14 -8.81 2.48
CA MET A 36 -4.10 -7.78 2.88
C MET A 36 -4.33 -7.73 4.40
N GLY A 37 -4.10 -8.84 5.09
CA GLY A 37 -4.21 -8.87 6.55
C GLY A 37 -3.24 -7.95 7.27
N CYS A 38 -2.23 -7.42 6.57
CA CYS A 38 -1.31 -6.44 7.14
C CYS A 38 -1.91 -5.04 7.21
N VAL A 39 -2.97 -4.77 6.44
CA VAL A 39 -3.58 -3.44 6.32
C VAL A 39 -4.74 -3.31 7.29
N SER A 40 -4.78 -2.19 8.01
CA SER A 40 -5.85 -1.87 8.96
C SER A 40 -6.31 -0.44 8.78
N TYR A 41 -7.58 -0.20 9.04
CA TYR A 41 -8.11 1.16 9.06
C TYR A 41 -7.54 1.99 10.21
N SER A 42 -7.29 1.35 11.36
CA SER A 42 -6.90 2.03 12.59
C SER A 42 -5.43 1.87 12.98
N GLU A 43 -4.77 0.80 12.52
CA GLU A 43 -3.41 0.47 12.90
C GLU A 43 -2.42 0.78 11.79
N LEU A 44 -1.17 1.10 12.14
CA LEU A 44 -0.13 1.35 11.14
C LEU A 44 0.21 0.09 10.36
N PHE A 45 0.17 -1.07 11.02
CA PHE A 45 0.52 -2.35 10.41
C PHE A 45 0.06 -3.49 11.29
N LEU A 46 -0.45 -4.56 10.68
CA LEU A 46 -0.85 -5.76 11.40
C LEU A 46 0.08 -6.92 11.03
N GLU A 47 0.85 -7.41 11.98
CA GLU A 47 1.79 -8.50 11.76
C GLU A 47 1.08 -9.81 11.43
N LYS A 48 -0.16 -9.98 11.88
CA LYS A 48 -0.93 -11.20 11.62
C LYS A 48 -1.16 -11.46 10.13
N GLY A 49 -0.97 -10.44 9.29
CA GLY A 49 -1.08 -10.58 7.84
C GLY A 49 0.17 -11.10 7.16
N MET A 50 1.26 -11.26 7.93
CA MET A 50 2.51 -11.78 7.40
C MET A 50 2.56 -13.29 7.55
N ARG A 51 3.09 -13.97 6.54
CA ARG A 51 3.24 -15.43 6.55
C ARG A 51 4.62 -15.82 6.06
N PRO A 52 5.23 -16.89 6.61
CA PRO A 52 6.48 -17.40 6.06
C PRO A 52 6.31 -17.80 4.59
N TYR A 53 7.34 -17.60 3.81
CA TYR A 53 7.32 -17.92 2.39
C TYR A 53 8.67 -18.50 1.98
N ALA A 54 8.66 -19.69 1.33
CA ALA A 54 9.87 -20.40 0.94
C ALA A 54 10.25 -20.22 -0.53
N GLY A 55 9.35 -19.63 -1.34
CA GLY A 55 9.61 -19.47 -2.77
C GLY A 55 10.55 -18.31 -3.07
N GLU A 56 11.14 -18.35 -4.25
CA GLU A 56 11.94 -17.24 -4.75
C GLU A 56 11.01 -16.21 -5.39
N PHE A 57 11.46 -14.97 -5.43
CA PHE A 57 10.70 -13.88 -6.05
C PHE A 57 11.64 -12.83 -6.62
N PRO A 58 11.25 -12.15 -7.72
CA PRO A 58 12.02 -11.04 -8.26
C PRO A 58 12.14 -9.90 -7.25
N GLU A 59 13.28 -9.22 -7.26
CA GLU A 59 13.54 -8.14 -6.30
C GLU A 59 12.52 -6.99 -6.37
N ARG A 60 11.94 -6.76 -7.53
CA ARG A 60 10.93 -5.70 -7.70
C ARG A 60 9.69 -5.90 -6.81
N TYR A 61 9.48 -7.13 -6.34
CA TYR A 61 8.38 -7.46 -5.43
C TYR A 61 8.83 -7.48 -3.97
N SER A 62 10.10 -7.17 -3.70
CA SER A 62 10.57 -7.09 -2.32
C SER A 62 10.01 -5.84 -1.65
N VAL A 63 9.91 -5.91 -0.34
CA VAL A 63 9.47 -4.78 0.49
C VAL A 63 10.40 -4.69 1.69
N GLU A 64 10.67 -3.49 2.13
CA GLU A 64 11.59 -3.24 3.24
C GLU A 64 10.90 -2.47 4.36
N ALA A 65 11.52 -2.49 5.54
CA ALA A 65 11.03 -1.69 6.66
C ALA A 65 10.94 -0.22 6.25
N GLY A 66 9.82 0.41 6.58
CA GLY A 66 9.56 1.79 6.19
C GLY A 66 8.78 1.95 4.89
N ASP A 67 8.64 0.88 4.10
CA ASP A 67 7.84 0.94 2.88
C ASP A 67 6.34 0.97 3.19
N ILE A 68 5.58 1.60 2.30
CA ILE A 68 4.11 1.63 2.38
C ILE A 68 3.55 0.63 1.38
N VAL A 69 2.58 -0.18 1.83
CA VAL A 69 1.77 -1.04 0.96
C VAL A 69 0.31 -0.64 1.10
N LEU A 70 -0.46 -0.82 0.01
CA LEU A 70 -1.87 -0.46 -0.04
C LEU A 70 -2.71 -1.70 -0.33
N ALA A 71 -3.87 -1.81 0.32
CA ALA A 71 -4.80 -2.89 0.02
C ALA A 71 -5.52 -2.61 -1.29
N THR A 72 -5.53 -3.59 -2.19
CA THR A 72 -6.16 -3.46 -3.51
C THR A 72 -7.59 -3.99 -3.54
N ARG A 73 -8.00 -4.73 -2.52
CA ARG A 73 -9.31 -5.36 -2.44
C ARG A 73 -9.91 -5.21 -1.04
N GLN A 74 -11.22 -5.29 -0.99
CA GLN A 74 -11.99 -5.25 0.26
C GLN A 74 -13.12 -6.23 0.13
N GLN A 75 -13.18 -7.20 1.05
CA GLN A 75 -14.19 -8.25 1.01
C GLN A 75 -15.46 -7.91 1.79
N SER A 76 -15.40 -6.93 2.67
CA SER A 76 -16.52 -6.55 3.51
C SER A 76 -16.49 -5.07 3.80
N ASP A 77 -17.67 -4.43 3.77
CA ASP A 77 -17.79 -3.02 4.15
C ASP A 77 -17.56 -2.81 5.65
N ASN A 78 -17.58 -3.89 6.44
CA ASN A 78 -17.24 -3.83 7.86
C ASN A 78 -15.73 -3.67 8.10
N LEU A 79 -14.92 -3.97 7.06
CA LEU A 79 -13.47 -3.81 7.10
C LEU A 79 -13.04 -2.92 5.93
N PRO A 80 -13.23 -1.60 6.07
CA PRO A 80 -13.00 -0.67 4.96
C PRO A 80 -11.51 -0.38 4.74
N ILE A 81 -10.80 -1.34 4.16
CA ILE A 81 -9.35 -1.25 3.96
C ILE A 81 -8.93 -0.90 2.52
N LEU A 82 -9.89 -0.80 1.59
CA LEU A 82 -9.58 -0.57 0.18
C LEU A 82 -8.77 0.71 0.01
N GLY A 83 -7.60 0.60 -0.61
CA GLY A 83 -6.69 1.71 -0.83
C GLY A 83 -5.97 2.21 0.42
N MET A 84 -6.21 1.59 1.59
CA MET A 84 -5.61 2.01 2.84
C MET A 84 -4.13 1.63 2.92
N PRO A 85 -3.29 2.49 3.51
CA PRO A 85 -1.87 2.22 3.63
C PRO A 85 -1.51 1.45 4.90
N ALA A 86 -0.41 0.71 4.81
CA ALA A 86 0.28 0.12 5.96
C ALA A 86 1.76 0.40 5.81
N ILE A 87 2.44 0.76 6.91
CA ILE A 87 3.89 1.00 6.92
C ILE A 87 4.56 -0.21 7.57
N VAL A 88 5.53 -0.79 6.87
CA VAL A 88 6.28 -1.94 7.40
C VAL A 88 7.14 -1.47 8.57
N PRO A 89 7.00 -2.10 9.77
CA PRO A 89 7.71 -1.66 10.97
C PRO A 89 9.22 -1.82 10.86
N GLN A 90 9.96 -0.97 11.55
CA GLN A 90 11.42 -0.99 11.55
C GLN A 90 12.02 -2.25 12.18
N LYS A 91 11.26 -2.94 13.03
CA LYS A 91 11.74 -4.20 13.62
C LYS A 91 12.01 -5.30 12.59
N PHE A 92 11.47 -5.13 11.37
CA PHE A 92 11.72 -6.07 10.27
C PHE A 92 12.88 -5.66 9.39
N LYS A 93 13.63 -4.65 9.77
CA LYS A 93 14.80 -4.19 9.01
C LYS A 93 15.77 -5.36 8.83
N GLY A 94 16.21 -5.56 7.58
CA GLY A 94 17.10 -6.66 7.23
C GLY A 94 16.43 -7.99 6.95
N LYS A 95 15.11 -8.09 7.16
CA LYS A 95 14.35 -9.29 6.81
C LYS A 95 14.01 -9.29 5.33
N LYS A 96 14.09 -10.46 4.71
CA LYS A 96 13.68 -10.62 3.33
C LYS A 96 12.17 -10.75 3.27
N MET A 97 11.52 -9.81 2.59
CA MET A 97 10.06 -9.73 2.54
C MET A 97 9.58 -9.48 1.11
N VAL A 98 8.40 -10.01 0.80
CA VAL A 98 7.73 -9.86 -0.48
C VAL A 98 6.28 -9.46 -0.22
N PHE A 99 5.68 -8.64 -1.10
CA PHE A 99 4.27 -8.29 -0.98
C PHE A 99 3.46 -9.02 -2.05
N GLY A 100 2.32 -9.57 -1.61
CA GLY A 100 1.48 -10.40 -2.46
C GLY A 100 0.61 -9.60 -3.42
N ALA A 101 -0.06 -10.30 -4.34
CA ALA A 101 -0.84 -9.71 -5.44
C ALA A 101 -2.02 -8.85 -4.99
N ASN A 102 -2.45 -8.98 -3.73
CA ASN A 102 -3.55 -8.17 -3.18
C ASN A 102 -3.08 -6.87 -2.55
N LEU A 103 -1.79 -6.54 -2.72
CA LEU A 103 -1.21 -5.29 -2.25
C LEU A 103 -0.53 -4.56 -3.39
N TYR A 104 -0.50 -3.24 -3.29
CA TYR A 104 0.34 -2.38 -4.10
C TYR A 104 1.44 -1.81 -3.20
N LYS A 105 2.63 -1.59 -3.75
CA LYS A 105 3.70 -0.90 -3.03
C LYS A 105 3.82 0.53 -3.55
N VAL A 106 4.00 1.46 -2.61
CA VAL A 106 4.22 2.87 -2.92
C VAL A 106 5.71 3.13 -3.05
N VAL A 107 6.14 3.69 -4.18
CA VAL A 107 7.53 4.08 -4.40
C VAL A 107 7.58 5.59 -4.56
N PRO A 108 8.11 6.33 -3.56
CA PRO A 108 8.22 7.79 -3.67
C PRO A 108 9.15 8.20 -4.82
N LYS A 109 8.78 9.28 -5.53
CA LYS A 109 9.57 9.81 -6.65
C LYS A 109 10.51 10.91 -6.20
N SER A 110 10.25 11.55 -5.06
CA SER A 110 10.98 12.73 -4.64
C SER A 110 11.13 12.77 -3.12
N PRO A 111 12.29 13.19 -2.59
CA PRO A 111 12.47 13.38 -1.15
C PRO A 111 11.65 14.52 -0.58
N GLU A 112 11.07 15.38 -1.42
CA GLU A 112 10.19 16.47 -0.98
C GLU A 112 8.94 15.97 -0.25
N PHE A 113 8.54 14.74 -0.53
CA PHE A 113 7.36 14.12 0.08
C PHE A 113 7.81 12.92 0.90
N PRO A 114 8.10 13.12 2.21
CA PRO A 114 8.53 12.02 3.08
C PRO A 114 7.47 10.93 3.18
N ILE A 115 7.94 9.71 3.49
CA ILE A 115 7.05 8.56 3.59
C ILE A 115 5.92 8.78 4.62
N ASP A 116 6.22 9.46 5.73
CA ASP A 116 5.22 9.76 6.75
C ASP A 116 4.12 10.68 6.23
N TYR A 117 4.49 11.68 5.43
CA TYR A 117 3.53 12.57 4.81
C TYR A 117 2.62 11.80 3.86
N ILE A 118 3.22 10.94 3.02
CA ILE A 118 2.46 10.11 2.08
C ILE A 118 1.49 9.21 2.84
N TYR A 119 1.93 8.59 3.93
CA TYR A 119 1.07 7.73 4.73
C TYR A 119 -0.18 8.47 5.20
N TRP A 120 -0.01 9.65 5.80
CA TRP A 120 -1.15 10.40 6.33
C TRP A 120 -2.02 10.99 5.23
N LEU A 121 -1.43 11.35 4.08
CA LEU A 121 -2.19 11.79 2.90
C LEU A 121 -3.15 10.70 2.46
N LEU A 122 -2.71 9.45 2.47
CA LEU A 122 -3.52 8.29 2.09
C LEU A 122 -4.51 7.86 3.19
N LYS A 123 -4.57 8.60 4.28
CA LYS A 123 -5.54 8.40 5.37
C LYS A 123 -6.56 9.54 5.44
N THR A 124 -6.43 10.57 4.63
CA THR A 124 -7.35 11.70 4.69
C THR A 124 -8.77 11.32 4.25
N PRO A 125 -9.81 11.97 4.79
CA PRO A 125 -11.17 11.74 4.34
C PRO A 125 -11.36 11.99 2.84
N ALA A 126 -10.66 12.97 2.28
CA ALA A 126 -10.74 13.27 0.85
C ALA A 126 -10.24 12.11 0.00
N TYR A 127 -9.10 11.50 0.38
CA TYR A 127 -8.57 10.34 -0.32
C TYR A 127 -9.53 9.15 -0.20
N ILE A 128 -10.05 8.90 1.00
CA ILE A 128 -10.99 7.79 1.23
C ILE A 128 -12.24 7.96 0.36
N ARG A 129 -12.77 9.17 0.25
CA ARG A 129 -13.92 9.44 -0.63
C ARG A 129 -13.58 9.19 -2.09
N HIS A 130 -12.37 9.58 -2.51
CA HIS A 130 -11.90 9.32 -3.88
C HIS A 130 -11.87 7.82 -4.18
N ILE A 131 -11.30 7.03 -3.27
CA ILE A 131 -11.23 5.57 -3.44
C ILE A 131 -12.63 4.97 -3.53
N ARG A 132 -13.54 5.40 -2.67
CA ARG A 132 -14.93 4.91 -2.71
C ARG A 132 -15.63 5.24 -4.00
N SER A 133 -15.33 6.39 -4.60
CA SER A 133 -15.92 6.78 -5.89
C SER A 133 -15.39 5.98 -7.07
N CYS A 134 -14.19 5.41 -6.94
CA CYS A 134 -13.51 4.68 -8.01
C CYS A 134 -13.64 3.16 -7.90
N GLN A 135 -14.08 2.66 -6.74
CA GLN A 135 -14.12 1.20 -6.49
C GLN A 135 -15.06 0.49 -7.45
N THR A 136 -14.72 -0.74 -7.82
CA THR A 136 -15.54 -1.60 -8.65
C THR A 136 -15.87 -2.89 -7.90
N GLY A 137 -16.85 -3.64 -8.41
CA GLY A 137 -17.26 -4.89 -7.81
C GLY A 137 -18.43 -4.74 -6.83
N THR A 138 -19.15 -5.83 -6.61
CA THR A 138 -20.33 -5.86 -5.74
C THR A 138 -20.05 -6.63 -4.44
N THR A 139 -19.42 -7.80 -4.55
CA THR A 139 -19.08 -8.62 -3.39
C THR A 139 -17.67 -8.33 -2.91
N VAL A 140 -16.69 -8.36 -3.83
CA VAL A 140 -15.32 -7.98 -3.55
C VAL A 140 -15.08 -6.61 -4.19
N ARG A 141 -14.75 -5.61 -3.38
CA ARG A 141 -14.43 -4.26 -3.87
C ARG A 141 -12.98 -4.22 -4.30
N MET A 142 -12.70 -3.54 -5.40
CA MET A 142 -11.37 -3.46 -6.00
C MET A 142 -11.04 -2.04 -6.40
N ILE A 143 -9.73 -1.73 -6.45
CA ILE A 143 -9.21 -0.45 -6.89
C ILE A 143 -8.01 -0.70 -7.80
N THR A 144 -7.83 0.12 -8.84
CA THR A 144 -6.70 0.00 -9.77
C THR A 144 -5.59 0.98 -9.41
N LYS A 145 -4.39 0.72 -9.95
CA LYS A 145 -3.26 1.65 -9.81
C LYS A 145 -3.61 3.04 -10.33
N ALA A 146 -4.25 3.10 -11.51
CA ALA A 146 -4.63 4.36 -12.12
C ALA A 146 -5.58 5.16 -11.24
N ASN A 147 -6.53 4.49 -10.58
CA ASN A 147 -7.45 5.17 -9.66
C ASN A 147 -6.72 5.83 -8.51
N ILE A 148 -5.69 5.17 -7.96
CA ILE A 148 -4.89 5.73 -6.88
C ILE A 148 -4.04 6.89 -7.39
N GLU A 149 -3.36 6.69 -8.50
CA GLU A 149 -2.44 7.67 -9.07
C GLU A 149 -3.15 8.94 -9.54
N ASP A 150 -4.43 8.85 -9.92
CA ASP A 150 -5.23 9.99 -10.37
C ASP A 150 -5.75 10.87 -9.23
N TYR A 151 -5.59 10.45 -7.98
CA TYR A 151 -6.05 11.27 -6.85
C TYR A 151 -5.32 12.60 -6.82
N ALA A 152 -6.08 13.69 -6.85
CA ALA A 152 -5.54 15.05 -6.83
C ALA A 152 -5.65 15.63 -5.41
N PHE A 153 -4.64 16.35 -5.00
CA PHE A 153 -4.60 16.99 -3.69
C PHE A 153 -3.85 18.31 -3.77
N MET A 154 -4.08 19.16 -2.78
CA MET A 154 -3.41 20.45 -2.70
C MET A 154 -2.30 20.39 -1.67
N CYS A 155 -1.18 21.00 -2.00
CA CYS A 155 -0.03 21.07 -1.11
C CYS A 155 0.60 22.45 -1.23
N PRO A 156 1.08 23.04 -0.10
CA PRO A 156 1.79 24.31 -0.19
C PRO A 156 3.06 24.19 -1.04
N CYS A 157 3.29 25.16 -1.89
CA CYS A 157 4.54 25.26 -2.63
C CYS A 157 5.66 25.67 -1.68
N LYS A 158 6.81 25.03 -1.80
CA LYS A 158 8.00 25.41 -1.07
C LYS A 158 8.88 26.29 -1.93
#